data_11efedfea3a63c08462254ab2720e515
#
_entry.id   11efedfea3a63c08462254ab2720e515
#
_cell.length_a   1.000
_cell.length_b   1.000
_cell.length_c   1.000
_cell.angle_alpha   90.00
_cell.angle_beta   90.00
_cell.angle_gamma   90.00
#
_symmetry.space_group_name_H-M   'P 1'
#
loop_
_entity.id
_entity.type
_entity.pdbx_description
1 polymer ?
#
loop_
_entity_poly.entity_id
_entity_poly.type
_entity_poly.pdbx_seq_one_letter_code
_entity_poly.pdbx_strand_id
1 'polypeptide(L)'
;MAVCIIYASKYGSAKKVAGLIAEKLGGCDIFNIAEDSFDLSKYNFVIIGSDIRMGTVDKLITKLLFRFIKPLSERKCAYFLTCIFPENGDGYFKRNIPSQLLSEAVAVAAIGGELDFKRLRGADRFAANMILKAEREKDIY
;
A
#
# COMPACT_ATOMS: atom_id res chain seq x y z
N MET A 1 13.69 -2.84 10.77
CA MET A 1 13.04 -1.85 9.90
C MET A 1 11.62 -1.58 10.42
N ALA A 2 11.30 -0.32 10.71
CA ALA A 2 10.00 0.02 11.23
C ALA A 2 9.00 0.22 10.07
N VAL A 3 8.01 -0.64 10.00
CA VAL A 3 7.03 -0.71 8.93
C VAL A 3 5.64 -0.41 9.48
N CYS A 4 4.84 0.35 8.72
CA CYS A 4 3.42 0.48 8.99
C CYS A 4 2.61 0.35 7.71
N ILE A 5 1.34 0.00 7.87
CA ILE A 5 0.37 -0.03 6.79
C ILE A 5 -0.73 0.98 7.13
N ILE A 6 -1.01 1.87 6.20
CA ILE A 6 -2.10 2.84 6.31
C ILE A 6 -3.10 2.52 5.22
N TYR A 7 -4.34 2.27 5.59
CA TYR A 7 -5.35 1.89 4.61
C TYR A 7 -6.66 2.65 4.78
N ALA A 8 -7.42 2.73 3.68
CA ALA A 8 -8.80 3.16 3.67
C ALA A 8 -9.64 2.05 3.06
N SER A 9 -10.73 1.67 3.73
CA SER A 9 -11.58 0.58 3.26
C SER A 9 -13.03 0.87 3.60
N LYS A 10 -13.89 0.92 2.60
CA LYS A 10 -15.34 1.13 2.81
C LYS A 10 -16.06 -0.20 3.06
N TYR A 11 -15.70 -1.23 2.31
CA TYR A 11 -16.38 -2.53 2.36
C TYR A 11 -15.51 -3.65 2.94
N GLY A 12 -14.34 -3.32 3.44
CA GLY A 12 -13.47 -4.27 4.11
C GLY A 12 -12.40 -4.93 3.24
N SER A 13 -12.37 -4.70 1.93
CA SER A 13 -11.40 -5.34 1.05
C SER A 13 -9.97 -4.90 1.33
N ALA A 14 -9.71 -3.60 1.40
CA ALA A 14 -8.37 -3.10 1.70
C ALA A 14 -7.95 -3.45 3.12
N LYS A 15 -8.89 -3.45 4.07
CA LYS A 15 -8.62 -3.89 5.45
C LYS A 15 -8.13 -5.33 5.49
N LYS A 16 -8.81 -6.21 4.76
CA LYS A 16 -8.45 -7.63 4.71
C LYS A 16 -7.07 -7.84 4.10
N VAL A 17 -6.79 -7.14 3.01
CA VAL A 17 -5.48 -7.21 2.35
C VAL A 17 -4.39 -6.66 3.27
N ALA A 18 -4.63 -5.55 3.96
CA ALA A 18 -3.67 -5.00 4.92
C ALA A 18 -3.31 -6.03 5.99
N GLY A 19 -4.31 -6.74 6.53
CA GLY A 19 -4.07 -7.79 7.52
C GLY A 19 -3.24 -8.94 6.97
N LEU A 20 -3.51 -9.36 5.74
CA LEU A 20 -2.76 -10.43 5.09
C LEU A 20 -1.29 -10.02 4.85
N ILE A 21 -1.06 -8.79 4.40
CA ILE A 21 0.29 -8.28 4.20
C ILE A 21 1.05 -8.22 5.54
N ALA A 22 0.42 -7.72 6.58
CA ALA A 22 1.03 -7.62 7.90
C ALA A 22 1.42 -9.01 8.43
N GLU A 23 0.55 -9.99 8.27
CA GLU A 23 0.81 -11.36 8.68
C GLU A 23 2.01 -11.92 7.93
N LYS A 24 2.08 -11.71 6.63
CA LYS A 24 3.19 -12.19 5.80
C LYS A 24 4.52 -11.53 6.17
N LEU A 25 4.49 -10.29 6.62
CA LEU A 25 5.68 -9.56 7.05
C LEU A 25 6.12 -9.90 8.48
N GLY A 26 5.39 -10.78 9.15
CA GLY A 26 5.71 -11.14 10.54
C GLY A 26 5.14 -10.18 11.58
N GLY A 27 4.22 -9.32 11.17
CA GLY A 27 3.57 -8.33 12.02
C GLY A 27 4.12 -6.93 11.80
N CYS A 28 3.25 -5.94 11.82
CA CYS A 28 3.59 -4.53 11.76
C CYS A 28 2.39 -3.71 12.24
N ASP A 29 2.59 -2.41 12.45
CA ASP A 29 1.49 -1.54 12.83
C ASP A 29 0.56 -1.32 11.63
N ILE A 30 -0.75 -1.35 11.88
CA ILE A 30 -1.77 -1.15 10.86
C ILE A 30 -2.68 -0.02 11.32
N PHE A 31 -2.89 0.97 10.46
CA PHE A 31 -3.74 2.12 10.76
C PHE A 31 -4.87 2.25 9.74
N ASN A 32 -6.08 2.37 10.25
CA ASN A 32 -7.24 2.76 9.45
C ASN A 32 -7.24 4.29 9.39
N ILE A 33 -7.05 4.87 8.22
CA ILE A 33 -6.90 6.31 8.07
C ILE A 33 -8.13 7.09 8.57
N ALA A 34 -9.30 6.46 8.55
CA ALA A 34 -10.54 7.11 8.99
C ALA A 34 -10.67 7.20 10.52
N GLU A 35 -9.99 6.32 11.26
CA GLU A 35 -10.19 6.16 12.69
C GLU A 35 -8.95 6.36 13.54
N ASP A 36 -7.78 6.05 12.99
CA ASP A 36 -6.54 5.97 13.75
C ASP A 36 -5.66 7.19 13.53
N SER A 37 -4.91 7.55 14.56
CA SER A 37 -3.84 8.54 14.46
C SER A 37 -2.52 7.81 14.26
N PHE A 38 -1.62 8.39 13.47
CA PHE A 38 -0.30 7.81 13.25
C PHE A 38 0.73 8.92 13.06
N ASP A 39 1.99 8.57 13.33
CA ASP A 39 3.11 9.47 13.20
C ASP A 39 4.12 8.86 12.22
N LEU A 40 4.22 9.44 11.02
CA LEU A 40 5.12 8.93 9.97
C LEU A 40 6.58 8.93 10.38
N SER A 41 6.98 9.81 11.31
CA SER A 41 8.36 9.90 11.73
C SER A 41 8.89 8.63 12.41
N LYS A 42 7.98 7.79 12.88
CA LYS A 42 8.35 6.52 13.55
C LYS A 42 8.64 5.39 12.58
N TYR A 43 8.38 5.59 11.29
CA TYR A 43 8.48 4.52 10.29
C TYR A 43 9.39 4.93 9.15
N ASN A 44 10.21 4.00 8.71
CA ASN A 44 11.03 4.20 7.53
C ASN A 44 10.50 3.44 6.30
N PHE A 45 9.47 2.64 6.47
CA PHE A 45 8.78 1.95 5.37
C PHE A 45 7.27 2.09 5.59
N VAL A 46 6.57 2.69 4.63
CA VAL A 46 5.13 2.94 4.72
C VAL A 46 4.42 2.26 3.55
N ILE A 47 3.45 1.42 3.88
CA ILE A 47 2.60 0.76 2.90
C ILE A 47 1.24 1.45 2.93
N ILE A 48 0.77 1.91 1.78
CA ILE A 48 -0.50 2.63 1.68
C ILE A 48 -1.44 1.86 0.77
N GLY A 49 -2.64 1.62 1.26
CA GLY A 49 -3.65 0.87 0.52
C GLY A 49 -5.02 1.48 0.54
N SER A 50 -5.79 1.25 -0.51
CA SER A 50 -7.15 1.76 -0.63
C SER A 50 -7.99 0.88 -1.55
N ASP A 51 -9.29 0.85 -1.27
CA ASP A 51 -10.25 0.36 -2.24
C ASP A 51 -10.36 1.37 -3.39
N ILE A 52 -10.47 0.86 -4.62
CA ILE A 52 -10.76 1.68 -5.79
C ILE A 52 -12.26 1.65 -6.05
N ARG A 53 -12.84 2.84 -6.18
CA ARG A 53 -14.24 3.01 -6.51
C ARG A 53 -14.36 4.02 -7.64
N MET A 54 -14.92 3.58 -8.77
CA MET A 54 -15.03 4.42 -9.98
C MET A 54 -13.67 4.98 -10.40
N GLY A 55 -12.62 4.16 -10.27
CA GLY A 55 -11.26 4.53 -10.66
C GLY A 55 -10.52 5.43 -9.68
N THR A 56 -11.07 5.70 -8.50
CA THR A 56 -10.53 6.65 -7.55
C THR A 56 -10.31 6.03 -6.18
N VAL A 57 -9.20 6.37 -5.53
CA VAL A 57 -8.92 5.98 -4.15
C VAL A 57 -9.80 6.81 -3.19
N ASP A 58 -9.86 6.36 -1.94
CA ASP A 58 -10.57 7.10 -0.89
C ASP A 58 -9.99 8.52 -0.74
N LYS A 59 -10.85 9.49 -0.47
CA LYS A 59 -10.48 10.90 -0.33
C LYS A 59 -9.43 11.12 0.75
N LEU A 60 -9.47 10.37 1.84
CA LEU A 60 -8.49 10.51 2.91
C LEU A 60 -7.11 10.06 2.46
N ILE A 61 -7.03 9.04 1.61
CA ILE A 61 -5.77 8.60 1.01
C ILE A 61 -5.25 9.68 0.07
N THR A 62 -6.11 10.27 -0.76
CA THR A 62 -5.71 11.39 -1.64
C THR A 62 -5.12 12.53 -0.81
N LYS A 63 -5.78 12.91 0.27
CA LYS A 63 -5.28 13.97 1.15
C LYS A 63 -3.93 13.62 1.76
N LEU A 64 -3.77 12.38 2.22
CA LEU A 64 -2.51 11.91 2.77
C LEU A 64 -1.38 12.04 1.75
N LEU A 65 -1.60 11.52 0.54
CA LEU A 65 -0.56 11.48 -0.49
C LEU A 65 -0.12 12.89 -0.91
N PHE A 66 -1.07 13.80 -1.11
CA PHE A 66 -0.73 15.15 -1.57
C PHE A 66 -0.24 16.06 -0.45
N ARG A 67 -0.73 15.87 0.77
CA ARG A 67 -0.30 16.68 1.92
C ARG A 67 1.10 16.30 2.42
N PHE A 68 1.44 15.03 2.34
CA PHE A 68 2.68 14.48 2.89
C PHE A 68 3.64 13.94 1.83
N ILE A 69 3.63 14.55 0.63
CA ILE A 69 4.54 14.14 -0.46
C ILE A 69 6.00 14.12 0.05
N LYS A 70 6.44 15.19 0.71
CA LYS A 70 7.82 15.29 1.16
C LYS A 70 8.17 14.22 2.20
N PRO A 71 7.44 14.10 3.32
CA PRO A 71 7.74 13.02 4.28
C PRO A 71 7.69 11.63 3.66
N LEU A 72 6.76 11.37 2.76
CA LEU A 72 6.64 10.07 2.10
C LEU A 72 7.79 9.83 1.13
N SER A 73 8.26 10.86 0.41
CA SER A 73 9.38 10.73 -0.51
C SER A 73 10.72 10.47 0.20
N GLU A 74 10.80 10.80 1.47
CA GLU A 74 11.98 10.53 2.30
C GLU A 74 12.02 9.11 2.86
N ARG A 75 10.96 8.33 2.63
CA ARG A 75 10.80 6.96 3.12
C ARG A 75 10.61 6.00 1.97
N LYS A 76 10.79 4.72 2.25
CA LYS A 76 10.41 3.68 1.29
C LYS A 76 8.91 3.50 1.38
N CYS A 77 8.24 3.54 0.23
CA CYS A 77 6.81 3.39 0.16
C CYS A 77 6.42 2.30 -0.83
N ALA A 78 5.32 1.62 -0.50
CA ALA A 78 4.68 0.66 -1.39
C ALA A 78 3.17 0.92 -1.37
N TYR A 79 2.50 0.61 -2.46
CA TYR A 79 1.08 0.91 -2.61
C TYR A 79 0.31 -0.30 -3.08
N PHE A 80 -0.86 -0.55 -2.49
CA PHE A 80 -1.77 -1.56 -2.99
C PHE A 80 -3.16 -0.98 -3.17
N LEU A 81 -3.85 -1.46 -4.19
CA LEU A 81 -5.23 -1.06 -4.48
C LEU A 81 -6.06 -2.32 -4.60
N THR A 82 -7.24 -2.31 -3.98
CA THR A 82 -8.21 -3.40 -4.19
C THR A 82 -9.25 -2.91 -5.19
N CYS A 83 -9.51 -3.69 -6.22
CA CYS A 83 -10.32 -3.25 -7.35
C CYS A 83 -11.01 -4.43 -8.02
N ILE A 84 -12.04 -4.12 -8.81
CA ILE A 84 -12.77 -5.14 -9.57
C ILE A 84 -11.96 -5.58 -10.79
N PHE A 85 -11.23 -4.65 -11.41
CA PHE A 85 -10.46 -4.90 -12.63
C PHE A 85 -8.97 -4.68 -12.39
N PRO A 86 -8.27 -5.67 -11.79
CA PRO A 86 -6.83 -5.51 -11.49
C PRO A 86 -5.96 -5.34 -12.75
N GLU A 87 -6.44 -5.77 -13.91
CA GLU A 87 -5.76 -5.55 -15.19
C GLU A 87 -5.63 -4.07 -15.54
N ASN A 88 -6.46 -3.20 -14.95
CA ASN A 88 -6.40 -1.76 -15.14
C ASN A 88 -5.53 -1.06 -14.08
N GLY A 89 -4.77 -1.83 -13.30
CA GLY A 89 -4.00 -1.32 -12.17
C GLY A 89 -3.06 -0.17 -12.52
N ASP A 90 -2.32 -0.26 -13.62
CA ASP A 90 -1.40 0.79 -14.02
C ASP A 90 -2.10 2.14 -14.17
N GLY A 91 -3.27 2.15 -14.79
CA GLY A 91 -4.07 3.35 -14.94
C GLY A 91 -4.54 3.91 -13.61
N TYR A 92 -4.96 3.03 -12.69
CA TYR A 92 -5.38 3.45 -11.35
C TYR A 92 -4.23 4.09 -10.58
N PHE A 93 -3.04 3.50 -10.62
CA PHE A 93 -1.88 4.05 -9.93
C PHE A 93 -1.50 5.41 -10.49
N LYS A 94 -1.41 5.55 -11.81
CA LYS A 94 -1.06 6.81 -12.46
C LYS A 94 -2.06 7.93 -12.16
N ARG A 95 -3.33 7.60 -12.08
CA ARG A 95 -4.39 8.58 -11.80
C ARG A 95 -4.40 9.04 -10.36
N ASN A 96 -4.09 8.16 -9.42
CA ASN A 96 -4.36 8.38 -8.01
C ASN A 96 -3.14 8.71 -7.16
N ILE A 97 -1.94 8.33 -7.58
CA ILE A 97 -0.72 8.54 -6.81
C ILE A 97 0.15 9.59 -7.49
N PRO A 98 0.63 10.60 -6.75
CA PRO A 98 1.54 11.58 -7.34
C PRO A 98 2.72 10.90 -8.04
N SER A 99 3.06 11.37 -9.24
CA SER A 99 4.08 10.73 -10.08
C SER A 99 5.42 10.59 -9.37
N GLN A 100 5.80 11.57 -8.56
CA GLN A 100 7.03 11.52 -7.77
C GLN A 100 7.04 10.31 -6.83
N LEU A 101 5.95 10.10 -6.09
CA LEU A 101 5.84 8.96 -5.16
C LEU A 101 5.76 7.64 -5.92
N LEU A 102 5.02 7.62 -7.01
CA LEU A 102 4.85 6.40 -7.80
C LEU A 102 6.18 5.94 -8.41
N SER A 103 6.99 6.87 -8.94
CA SER A 103 8.27 6.53 -9.55
C SER A 103 9.27 5.96 -8.54
N GLU A 104 9.15 6.33 -7.27
CA GLU A 104 10.03 5.88 -6.19
C GLU A 104 9.47 4.66 -5.44
N ALA A 105 8.28 4.19 -5.80
CA ALA A 105 7.63 3.10 -5.09
C ALA A 105 8.47 1.82 -5.13
N VAL A 106 8.62 1.19 -3.97
CA VAL A 106 9.34 -0.09 -3.85
C VAL A 106 8.54 -1.21 -4.52
N ALA A 107 7.22 -1.17 -4.37
CA ALA A 107 6.32 -2.14 -4.99
C ALA A 107 4.93 -1.54 -5.12
N VAL A 108 4.19 -1.99 -6.13
CA VAL A 108 2.77 -1.66 -6.30
C VAL A 108 2.02 -2.93 -6.66
N ALA A 109 0.78 -3.04 -6.22
CA ALA A 109 -0.07 -4.18 -6.56
C ALA A 109 -1.54 -3.77 -6.65
N ALA A 110 -2.17 -4.14 -7.75
CA ALA A 110 -3.62 -4.08 -7.88
C ALA A 110 -4.16 -5.47 -7.58
N ILE A 111 -4.96 -5.58 -6.53
CA ILE A 111 -5.44 -6.86 -6.01
C ILE A 111 -6.94 -6.90 -6.21
N GLY A 112 -7.42 -7.90 -6.95
CA GLY A 112 -8.81 -8.02 -7.28
C GLY A 112 -9.39 -9.38 -6.94
N GLY A 113 -10.65 -9.55 -7.33
CA GLY A 113 -11.34 -10.81 -7.21
C GLY A 113 -12.19 -10.91 -5.95
N GLU A 114 -13.31 -11.56 -6.11
CA GLU A 114 -14.25 -11.82 -5.01
C GLU A 114 -13.83 -13.03 -4.18
N LEU A 115 -12.93 -13.86 -4.74
CA LEU A 115 -12.49 -15.09 -4.08
C LEU A 115 -11.31 -14.78 -3.16
N ASP A 116 -11.43 -15.21 -1.91
CA ASP A 116 -10.44 -14.97 -0.86
C ASP A 116 -9.04 -15.47 -1.23
N PHE A 117 -8.93 -16.59 -1.95
CA PHE A 117 -7.64 -17.12 -2.31
C PHE A 117 -6.88 -16.24 -3.32
N LYS A 118 -7.58 -15.51 -4.19
CA LYS A 118 -6.95 -14.57 -5.12
C LYS A 118 -6.37 -13.36 -4.36
N ARG A 119 -7.08 -12.88 -3.36
CA ARG A 119 -6.60 -11.81 -2.50
C ARG A 119 -5.39 -12.25 -1.69
N LEU A 120 -5.43 -13.46 -1.15
CA LEU A 120 -4.31 -14.04 -0.42
C LEU A 120 -3.07 -14.14 -1.30
N ARG A 121 -3.23 -14.65 -2.52
CA ARG A 121 -2.11 -14.78 -3.47
C ARG A 121 -1.54 -13.41 -3.84
N GLY A 122 -2.39 -12.41 -4.07
CA GLY A 122 -1.97 -11.05 -4.39
C GLY A 122 -1.19 -10.42 -3.24
N ALA A 123 -1.69 -10.57 -2.02
CA ALA A 123 -1.03 -10.05 -0.83
C ALA A 123 0.32 -10.75 -0.58
N ASP A 124 0.38 -12.08 -0.75
CA ASP A 124 1.63 -12.83 -0.62
C ASP A 124 2.67 -12.38 -1.62
N ARG A 125 2.28 -12.22 -2.89
CA ARG A 125 3.18 -11.79 -3.95
C ARG A 125 3.71 -10.38 -3.69
N PHE A 126 2.85 -9.48 -3.27
CA PHE A 126 3.21 -8.12 -2.95
C PHE A 126 4.22 -8.07 -1.79
N ALA A 127 3.93 -8.78 -0.71
CA ALA A 127 4.82 -8.85 0.45
C ALA A 127 6.17 -9.48 0.09
N ALA A 128 6.16 -10.54 -0.70
CA ALA A 128 7.39 -11.20 -1.15
C ALA A 128 8.25 -10.25 -1.98
N ASN A 129 7.65 -9.48 -2.89
CA ASN A 129 8.37 -8.50 -3.70
C ASN A 129 9.00 -7.41 -2.85
N MET A 130 8.30 -6.95 -1.81
CA MET A 130 8.85 -5.95 -0.90
C MET A 130 10.05 -6.48 -0.14
N ILE A 131 9.97 -7.70 0.36
CA ILE A 131 11.05 -8.34 1.10
C ILE A 131 12.29 -8.49 0.20
N LEU A 132 12.11 -9.00 -1.03
CA LEU A 132 13.19 -9.16 -1.97
C LEU A 132 13.89 -7.85 -2.30
N LYS A 133 13.14 -6.79 -2.52
CA LYS A 133 13.71 -5.48 -2.82
C LYS A 133 14.44 -4.90 -1.61
N ALA A 134 13.91 -5.08 -0.40
CA ALA A 134 14.57 -4.63 0.81
C ALA A 134 15.90 -5.36 1.04
N GLU A 135 15.95 -6.68 0.77
CA GLU A 135 17.19 -7.45 0.86
C GLU A 135 18.22 -7.04 -0.17
N ARG A 136 17.80 -6.78 -1.41
CA ARG A 136 18.71 -6.30 -2.45
C ARG A 136 19.37 -4.98 -2.08
N GLU A 137 18.63 -4.07 -1.46
CA GLU A 137 19.18 -2.80 -1.02
C GLU A 137 20.18 -2.96 0.12
N LYS A 138 20.00 -3.95 0.99
CA LYS A 138 20.99 -4.28 2.02
C LYS A 138 22.28 -4.80 1.43
N ASP A 139 22.18 -5.59 0.36
CA ASP A 139 23.34 -6.18 -0.31
C ASP A 139 24.21 -5.15 -1.03
N ILE A 140 23.64 -3.98 -1.35
CA ILE A 140 24.35 -2.90 -2.03
C ILE A 140 25.19 -2.07 -1.05
N TYR A 141 24.83 -2.11 0.22
CA TYR A 141 25.53 -1.37 1.27
C TYR A 141 26.36 -2.31 2.14
#